data_6c9e03358d06922dc53419ed7fb30e50
#
_entry.id   6c9e03358d06922dc53419ed7fb30e50
#
_cell.length_a   1.000
_cell.length_b   1.000
_cell.length_c   1.000
_cell.angle_alpha   90.00
_cell.angle_beta   90.00
_cell.angle_gamma   90.00
#
_symmetry.space_group_name_H-M   'P 1'
#
loop_
_entity.id
_entity.type
_entity.pdbx_description
1 polymer ?
#
loop_
_entity_poly.entity_id
_entity_poly.type
_entity_poly.pdbx_seq_one_letter_code
_entity_poly.pdbx_strand_id
1 'polypeptide(L)'
;LDAQVRLRLREEIRHVQRRLGVTTIMVTHDQEEALSMAERIVVMNQGGIEQIGTPQEIYTHPKTTFVAEFVGRISFLQGVVAQAGVIEVKGHALQCTDAQHLRVGQTVKLGIRPEAVRVRGITADDPNTLSVRVEEMEFLGSFCRASLIVEESQMRLLADFSANVVRDLGLHEGAQLLAQLPPDSVRVFADTVSVTA
;
A
#
# COMPACT_ATOMS: atom_id res chain seq x y z
N LEU A 1 -15.41 -24.09 1.55
CA LEU A 1 -15.02 -24.23 2.94
C LEU A 1 -15.34 -22.93 3.67
N ASP A 2 -15.95 -23.03 4.86
CA ASP A 2 -16.21 -21.91 5.75
C ASP A 2 -14.89 -21.18 6.10
N ALA A 3 -14.95 -19.85 6.28
CA ALA A 3 -13.77 -19.03 6.56
C ALA A 3 -13.04 -19.49 7.86
N GLN A 4 -13.79 -19.89 8.88
CA GLN A 4 -13.20 -20.41 10.12
C GLN A 4 -12.48 -21.75 9.92
N VAL A 5 -13.03 -22.62 9.09
CA VAL A 5 -12.40 -23.92 8.78
C VAL A 5 -11.11 -23.69 7.99
N ARG A 6 -11.08 -22.73 7.05
CA ARG A 6 -9.86 -22.36 6.33
C ARG A 6 -8.76 -21.83 7.26
N LEU A 7 -9.10 -20.96 8.19
CA LEU A 7 -8.13 -20.43 9.16
C LEU A 7 -7.49 -21.54 10.00
N ARG A 8 -8.32 -22.43 10.58
CA ARG A 8 -7.82 -23.57 11.37
C ARG A 8 -6.94 -24.50 10.54
N LEU A 9 -7.34 -24.80 9.29
CA LEU A 9 -6.56 -25.66 8.41
C LEU A 9 -5.19 -25.05 8.08
N ARG A 10 -5.11 -23.74 7.86
CA ARG A 10 -3.84 -23.01 7.67
C ARG A 10 -2.92 -23.14 8.88
N GLU A 11 -3.44 -22.94 10.07
CA GLU A 11 -2.69 -23.07 11.32
C GLU A 11 -2.17 -24.51 11.51
N GLU A 12 -3.00 -25.53 11.28
CA GLU A 12 -2.61 -26.93 11.39
C GLU A 12 -1.54 -27.31 10.35
N ILE A 13 -1.67 -26.92 9.11
CA ILE A 13 -0.67 -27.16 8.06
C ILE A 13 0.67 -26.54 8.46
N ARG A 14 0.68 -25.29 8.93
CA ARG A 14 1.88 -24.60 9.37
C ARG A 14 2.51 -25.29 10.58
N HIS A 15 1.69 -25.73 11.54
CA HIS A 15 2.16 -26.46 12.72
C HIS A 15 2.82 -27.79 12.35
N VAL A 16 2.18 -28.58 11.49
CA VAL A 16 2.70 -29.87 11.02
C VAL A 16 4.01 -29.67 10.25
N GLN A 17 4.04 -28.71 9.32
CA GLN A 17 5.25 -28.37 8.55
C GLN A 17 6.44 -28.04 9.44
N ARG A 18 6.22 -27.15 10.45
CA ARG A 18 7.29 -26.77 11.40
C ARG A 18 7.74 -27.93 12.25
N ARG A 19 6.82 -28.76 12.71
CA ARG A 19 7.13 -29.92 13.56
C ARG A 19 7.92 -31.00 12.80
N LEU A 20 7.63 -31.19 11.51
CA LEU A 20 8.33 -32.16 10.68
C LEU A 20 9.62 -31.61 10.06
N GLY A 21 9.82 -30.29 10.02
CA GLY A 21 10.96 -29.65 9.41
C GLY A 21 11.06 -29.86 7.90
N VAL A 22 9.95 -30.12 7.22
CA VAL A 22 9.93 -30.43 5.79
C VAL A 22 9.78 -29.16 4.96
N THR A 23 10.48 -29.10 3.82
CA THR A 23 10.26 -28.06 2.83
C THR A 23 8.93 -28.28 2.13
N THR A 24 8.08 -27.28 2.15
CA THR A 24 6.74 -27.32 1.55
C THR A 24 6.59 -26.19 0.52
N ILE A 25 6.09 -26.52 -0.65
CA ILE A 25 5.72 -25.55 -1.68
C ILE A 25 4.21 -25.51 -1.77
N MET A 26 3.64 -24.33 -1.62
CA MET A 26 2.21 -24.07 -1.76
C MET A 26 1.98 -23.12 -2.92
N VAL A 27 1.02 -23.44 -3.78
CA VAL A 27 0.56 -22.54 -4.85
C VAL A 27 -0.83 -22.03 -4.46
N THR A 28 -0.98 -20.74 -4.40
CA THR A 28 -2.26 -20.09 -4.04
C THR A 28 -2.43 -18.77 -4.79
N HIS A 29 -3.67 -18.38 -4.99
CA HIS A 29 -4.06 -17.03 -5.43
C HIS A 29 -4.60 -16.19 -4.26
N ASP A 30 -4.64 -16.76 -3.06
CA ASP A 30 -5.10 -16.07 -1.84
C ASP A 30 -3.90 -15.35 -1.20
N GLN A 31 -3.97 -14.03 -1.19
CA GLN A 31 -2.92 -13.16 -0.66
C GLN A 31 -2.73 -13.35 0.85
N GLU A 32 -3.82 -13.54 1.60
CA GLU A 32 -3.76 -13.76 3.04
C GLU A 32 -3.08 -15.10 3.37
N GLU A 33 -3.33 -16.13 2.56
CA GLU A 33 -2.62 -17.41 2.71
C GLU A 33 -1.12 -17.24 2.49
N ALA A 34 -0.73 -16.61 1.39
CA ALA A 34 0.68 -16.39 1.09
C ALA A 34 1.38 -15.58 2.18
N LEU A 35 0.79 -14.45 2.59
CA LEU A 35 1.41 -13.55 3.58
C LEU A 35 1.47 -14.14 4.99
N SER A 36 0.48 -14.98 5.38
CA SER A 36 0.41 -15.54 6.74
C SER A 36 1.16 -16.85 6.94
N MET A 37 1.32 -17.66 5.89
CA MET A 37 1.86 -19.01 6.00
C MET A 37 3.31 -19.13 5.54
N ALA A 38 3.70 -18.40 4.49
CA ALA A 38 4.98 -18.59 3.84
C ALA A 38 6.14 -17.92 4.59
N GLU A 39 7.31 -18.53 4.56
CA GLU A 39 8.58 -17.92 4.96
C GLU A 39 9.18 -17.12 3.80
N ARG A 40 8.91 -17.57 2.56
CA ARG A 40 9.27 -16.87 1.32
C ARG A 40 8.12 -16.97 0.32
N ILE A 41 7.89 -15.89 -0.39
CA ILE A 41 6.88 -15.78 -1.44
C ILE A 41 7.58 -15.58 -2.78
N VAL A 42 7.09 -16.28 -3.80
CA VAL A 42 7.43 -16.05 -5.20
C VAL A 42 6.17 -15.52 -5.87
N VAL A 43 6.20 -14.24 -6.26
CA VAL A 43 5.11 -13.64 -7.05
C VAL A 43 5.39 -13.89 -8.52
N MET A 44 4.43 -14.50 -9.21
CA MET A 44 4.53 -14.82 -10.63
C MET A 44 3.47 -14.10 -11.45
N ASN A 45 3.83 -13.67 -12.65
CA ASN A 45 2.95 -13.02 -13.60
C ASN A 45 3.27 -13.53 -15.01
N GLN A 46 2.26 -13.99 -15.73
CA GLN A 46 2.40 -14.49 -17.13
C GLN A 46 3.55 -15.48 -17.33
N GLY A 47 3.77 -16.37 -16.35
CA GLY A 47 4.83 -17.38 -16.39
C GLY A 47 6.22 -16.87 -15.96
N GLY A 48 6.40 -15.57 -15.75
CA GLY A 48 7.63 -14.96 -15.24
C GLY A 48 7.59 -14.75 -13.73
N ILE A 49 8.77 -14.65 -13.13
CA ILE A 49 8.92 -14.29 -11.72
C ILE A 49 9.05 -12.77 -11.62
N GLU A 50 8.11 -12.11 -10.92
CA GLU A 50 8.12 -10.68 -10.65
C GLU A 50 9.01 -10.34 -9.45
N GLN A 51 8.83 -11.08 -8.35
CA GLN A 51 9.58 -10.84 -7.13
C GLN A 51 9.65 -12.11 -6.27
N ILE A 52 10.78 -12.27 -5.57
CA ILE A 52 10.95 -13.26 -4.50
C ILE A 52 11.38 -12.50 -3.25
N GLY A 53 10.76 -12.81 -2.11
CA GLY A 53 11.10 -12.20 -0.83
C GLY A 53 10.34 -12.82 0.34
N THR A 54 10.59 -12.32 1.53
CA THR A 54 9.75 -12.59 2.70
C THR A 54 8.38 -11.93 2.54
N PRO A 55 7.33 -12.39 3.25
CA PRO A 55 6.02 -11.73 3.23
C PRO A 55 6.10 -10.22 3.49
N GLN A 56 6.91 -9.82 4.44
CA GLN A 56 7.10 -8.41 4.79
C GLN A 56 7.74 -7.62 3.63
N GLU A 57 8.80 -8.14 3.00
CA GLU A 57 9.46 -7.48 1.86
C GLU A 57 8.51 -7.34 0.67
N ILE A 58 7.76 -8.41 0.34
CA ILE A 58 6.79 -8.40 -0.77
C ILE A 58 5.72 -7.33 -0.54
N TYR A 59 5.24 -7.17 0.70
CA TYR A 59 4.19 -6.21 1.05
C TYR A 59 4.71 -4.77 1.15
N THR A 60 5.83 -4.56 1.85
CA THR A 60 6.34 -3.21 2.15
C THR A 60 7.24 -2.65 1.07
N HIS A 61 7.93 -3.49 0.30
CA HIS A 61 8.87 -3.11 -0.76
C HIS A 61 8.56 -3.86 -2.08
N PRO A 62 7.35 -3.72 -2.62
CA PRO A 62 7.02 -4.31 -3.91
C PRO A 62 7.89 -3.70 -5.02
N LYS A 63 8.43 -4.54 -5.89
CA LYS A 63 9.33 -4.12 -6.98
C LYS A 63 8.59 -3.57 -8.19
N THR A 64 7.34 -4.02 -8.40
CA THR A 64 6.50 -3.60 -9.53
C THR A 64 5.11 -3.19 -9.04
N THR A 65 4.41 -2.40 -9.84
CA THR A 65 3.01 -2.05 -9.57
C THR A 65 2.13 -3.30 -9.52
N PHE A 66 2.45 -4.31 -10.34
CA PHE A 66 1.75 -5.60 -10.32
C PHE A 66 1.86 -6.28 -8.94
N VAL A 67 3.09 -6.40 -8.38
CA VAL A 67 3.29 -6.99 -7.05
C VAL A 67 2.54 -6.17 -6.00
N ALA A 68 2.63 -4.83 -6.07
CA ALA A 68 1.97 -3.95 -5.13
C ALA A 68 0.44 -4.13 -5.09
N GLU A 69 -0.19 -4.23 -6.26
CA GLU A 69 -1.63 -4.47 -6.40
C GLU A 69 -2.02 -5.90 -6.01
N PHE A 70 -1.19 -6.87 -6.40
CA PHE A 70 -1.46 -8.27 -6.14
C PHE A 70 -1.50 -8.60 -4.65
N VAL A 71 -0.67 -7.96 -3.81
CA VAL A 71 -0.56 -8.31 -2.37
C VAL A 71 -1.44 -7.46 -1.45
N GLY A 72 -2.22 -6.52 -1.97
CA GLY A 72 -3.14 -5.73 -1.16
C GLY A 72 -3.55 -4.42 -1.81
N ARG A 73 -4.44 -3.69 -1.14
CA ARG A 73 -4.91 -2.38 -1.63
C ARG A 73 -3.77 -1.36 -1.60
N ILE A 74 -3.69 -0.56 -2.65
CA ILE A 74 -2.73 0.54 -2.79
C ILE A 74 -3.34 1.63 -3.65
N SER A 75 -3.12 2.89 -3.30
CA SER A 75 -3.48 4.03 -4.14
C SER A 75 -2.29 4.39 -5.01
N PHE A 76 -2.51 4.56 -6.32
CA PHE A 76 -1.48 5.03 -7.23
C PHE A 76 -1.72 6.46 -7.67
N LEU A 77 -0.67 7.28 -7.61
CA LEU A 77 -0.64 8.64 -8.13
C LEU A 77 0.44 8.74 -9.21
N GLN A 78 0.11 9.38 -10.32
CA GLN A 78 1.11 9.75 -11.32
C GLN A 78 1.80 11.05 -10.96
N GLY A 79 3.12 11.09 -11.08
CA GLY A 79 3.91 12.30 -10.80
C GLY A 79 5.16 12.38 -11.66
N VAL A 80 5.84 13.51 -11.54
CA VAL A 80 7.10 13.80 -12.21
C VAL A 80 8.13 14.17 -11.15
N VAL A 81 9.33 13.62 -11.25
CA VAL A 81 10.44 13.94 -10.34
C VAL A 81 10.83 15.42 -10.54
N ALA A 82 10.56 16.26 -9.53
CA ALA A 82 10.89 17.68 -9.54
C ALA A 82 12.33 17.94 -9.11
N GLN A 83 12.78 17.21 -8.09
CA GLN A 83 14.18 17.18 -7.60
C GLN A 83 14.44 15.88 -6.84
N ALA A 84 15.68 15.66 -6.41
CA ALA A 84 16.01 14.46 -5.62
C ALA A 84 15.12 14.35 -4.39
N GLY A 85 14.39 13.23 -4.27
CA GLY A 85 13.49 12.97 -3.16
C GLY A 85 12.16 13.75 -3.19
N VAL A 86 11.85 14.50 -4.26
CA VAL A 86 10.57 15.23 -4.38
C VAL A 86 9.92 14.95 -5.73
N ILE A 87 8.66 14.55 -5.67
CA ILE A 87 7.84 14.26 -6.83
C ILE A 87 6.66 15.21 -6.85
N GLU A 88 6.45 15.86 -7.99
CA GLU A 88 5.27 16.68 -8.21
C GLU A 88 4.11 15.82 -8.69
N VAL A 89 2.98 15.94 -7.99
CA VAL A 89 1.72 15.24 -8.28
C VAL A 89 0.60 16.26 -8.31
N LYS A 90 0.09 16.60 -9.48
CA LYS A 90 -1.06 17.52 -9.64
C LYS A 90 -0.94 18.83 -8.84
N GLY A 91 0.25 19.45 -8.86
CA GLY A 91 0.53 20.70 -8.15
C GLY A 91 0.99 20.56 -6.69
N HIS A 92 1.09 19.35 -6.17
CA HIS A 92 1.61 19.08 -4.83
C HIS A 92 3.03 18.48 -4.90
N ALA A 93 3.98 19.08 -4.18
CA ALA A 93 5.33 18.57 -4.04
C ALA A 93 5.38 17.53 -2.90
N LEU A 94 5.44 16.26 -3.24
CA LEU A 94 5.49 15.17 -2.28
C LEU A 94 6.93 14.69 -2.08
N GLN A 95 7.39 14.70 -0.83
CA GLN A 95 8.66 14.12 -0.44
C GLN A 95 8.58 12.60 -0.46
N CYS A 96 9.60 11.94 -0.99
CA CYS A 96 9.66 10.49 -1.07
C CYS A 96 11.09 10.01 -0.88
N THR A 97 11.32 9.20 0.14
CA THR A 97 12.64 8.66 0.46
C THR A 97 13.18 7.77 -0.67
N ASP A 98 12.30 7.01 -1.33
CA ASP A 98 12.68 6.11 -2.43
C ASP A 98 13.07 6.87 -3.72
N ALA A 99 12.80 8.18 -3.82
CA ALA A 99 13.03 8.97 -5.03
C ALA A 99 14.40 9.66 -5.11
N GLN A 100 15.29 9.43 -4.15
CA GLN A 100 16.60 10.14 -4.07
C GLN A 100 17.50 9.92 -5.26
N HIS A 101 17.40 8.77 -5.93
CA HIS A 101 18.26 8.37 -7.04
C HIS A 101 17.62 8.56 -8.43
N LEU A 102 16.39 9.08 -8.48
CA LEU A 102 15.66 9.26 -9.73
C LEU A 102 16.08 10.54 -10.46
N ARG A 103 15.91 10.54 -11.78
CA ARG A 103 16.26 11.69 -12.62
C ARG A 103 15.15 12.72 -12.63
N VAL A 104 15.51 14.00 -12.51
CA VAL A 104 14.57 15.11 -12.68
C VAL A 104 13.89 15.04 -14.05
N GLY A 105 12.59 15.26 -14.06
CA GLY A 105 11.74 15.15 -15.26
C GLY A 105 11.25 13.71 -15.55
N GLN A 106 11.69 12.70 -14.79
CA GLN A 106 11.22 11.33 -14.97
C GLN A 106 9.77 11.20 -14.50
N THR A 107 8.91 10.61 -15.33
CA THR A 107 7.55 10.20 -14.93
C THR A 107 7.60 8.94 -14.09
N VAL A 108 6.84 8.94 -13.01
CA VAL A 108 6.79 7.83 -12.05
C VAL A 108 5.37 7.64 -11.53
N LYS A 109 5.10 6.43 -11.00
CA LYS A 109 3.92 6.16 -10.17
C LYS A 109 4.33 6.12 -8.71
N LEU A 110 3.60 6.83 -7.85
CA LEU A 110 3.72 6.69 -6.40
C LEU A 110 2.64 5.74 -5.90
N GLY A 111 3.04 4.82 -5.03
CA GLY A 111 2.12 3.89 -4.36
C GLY A 111 2.02 4.21 -2.87
N ILE A 112 0.81 4.32 -2.35
CA ILE A 112 0.53 4.58 -0.94
C ILE A 112 -0.45 3.54 -0.43
N ARG A 113 -0.06 2.82 0.64
CA ARG A 113 -0.95 1.88 1.32
C ARG A 113 -1.98 2.62 2.16
N PRO A 114 -3.24 2.16 2.23
CA PRO A 114 -4.29 2.82 3.01
C PRO A 114 -3.94 2.97 4.51
N GLU A 115 -3.31 1.97 5.09
CA GLU A 115 -2.89 1.97 6.50
C GLU A 115 -1.69 2.88 6.79
N ALA A 116 -0.98 3.34 5.75
CA ALA A 116 0.14 4.27 5.90
C ALA A 116 -0.31 5.73 6.06
N VAL A 117 -1.54 6.05 5.66
CA VAL A 117 -2.09 7.41 5.76
C VAL A 117 -2.31 7.79 7.23
N ARG A 118 -1.70 8.89 7.66
CA ARG A 118 -1.80 9.39 9.04
C ARG A 118 -2.75 10.58 9.12
N VAL A 119 -3.56 10.60 10.19
CA VAL A 119 -4.53 11.68 10.46
C VAL A 119 -4.47 12.18 11.91
N ARG A 120 -3.49 11.69 12.67
CA ARG A 120 -3.26 12.08 14.08
C ARG A 120 -1.82 12.44 14.32
N GLY A 121 -1.62 13.41 15.25
CA GLY A 121 -0.28 13.85 15.63
C GLY A 121 0.47 14.53 14.49
N ILE A 122 -0.25 15.13 13.56
CA ILE A 122 0.25 15.83 12.39
C ILE A 122 -0.21 17.30 12.41
N THR A 123 0.56 18.14 11.74
CA THR A 123 0.27 19.55 11.51
C THR A 123 0.29 19.86 10.02
N ALA A 124 -0.20 21.03 9.62
CA ALA A 124 -0.16 21.44 8.21
C ALA A 124 1.29 21.65 7.68
N ASP A 125 2.25 21.88 8.59
CA ASP A 125 3.66 22.10 8.26
C ASP A 125 4.45 20.80 8.11
N ASP A 126 3.87 19.66 8.51
CA ASP A 126 4.53 18.36 8.33
C ASP A 126 4.61 17.98 6.84
N PRO A 127 5.70 17.34 6.41
CA PRO A 127 5.87 16.97 5.00
C PRO A 127 4.72 16.08 4.52
N ASN A 128 4.30 16.31 3.27
CA ASN A 128 3.24 15.57 2.59
C ASN A 128 1.88 15.61 3.31
N THR A 129 1.61 16.67 4.09
CA THR A 129 0.29 16.87 4.69
C THR A 129 -0.61 17.59 3.70
N LEU A 130 -1.78 17.03 3.49
CA LEU A 130 -2.78 17.49 2.53
C LEU A 130 -4.10 17.74 3.25
N SER A 131 -4.82 18.78 2.85
CA SER A 131 -6.22 18.98 3.26
C SER A 131 -7.10 18.09 2.40
N VAL A 132 -7.85 17.20 3.02
CA VAL A 132 -8.68 16.21 2.35
C VAL A 132 -10.10 16.22 2.88
N ARG A 133 -11.04 15.78 2.03
CA ARG A 133 -12.41 15.49 2.43
C ARG A 133 -12.69 13.99 2.28
N VAL A 134 -13.41 13.44 3.23
CA VAL A 134 -13.90 12.06 3.15
C VAL A 134 -15.05 12.01 2.13
N GLU A 135 -14.88 11.24 1.04
CA GLU A 135 -15.93 11.02 0.04
C GLU A 135 -16.86 9.88 0.46
N GLU A 136 -16.27 8.75 0.84
CA GLU A 136 -16.98 7.52 1.21
C GLU A 136 -16.32 6.86 2.40
N MET A 137 -17.09 6.15 3.20
CA MET A 137 -16.61 5.33 4.31
C MET A 137 -17.26 3.95 4.30
N GLU A 138 -16.45 2.90 4.31
CA GLU A 138 -16.87 1.52 4.40
C GLU A 138 -16.42 0.92 5.74
N PHE A 139 -17.37 0.39 6.52
CA PHE A 139 -17.05 -0.32 7.77
C PHE A 139 -16.70 -1.78 7.49
N LEU A 140 -15.46 -2.19 7.80
CA LEU A 140 -14.92 -3.53 7.54
C LEU A 140 -14.69 -4.33 8.83
N GLY A 141 -15.40 -4.00 9.91
CA GLY A 141 -15.32 -4.67 11.20
C GLY A 141 -14.22 -4.09 12.09
N SER A 142 -12.96 -4.49 11.92
CA SER A 142 -11.84 -4.02 12.74
C SER A 142 -11.35 -2.61 12.37
N PHE A 143 -11.67 -2.13 11.18
CA PHE A 143 -11.31 -0.81 10.67
C PHE A 143 -12.38 -0.29 9.71
N CYS A 144 -12.30 1.01 9.42
CA CYS A 144 -13.07 1.65 8.35
C CYS A 144 -12.11 2.05 7.23
N ARG A 145 -12.47 1.74 6.00
CA ARG A 145 -11.80 2.25 4.80
C ARG A 145 -12.49 3.50 4.33
N ALA A 146 -11.73 4.56 4.14
CA ALA A 146 -12.21 5.82 3.60
C ALA A 146 -11.61 6.09 2.23
N SER A 147 -12.42 6.62 1.32
CA SER A 147 -11.97 7.32 0.12
C SER A 147 -11.80 8.79 0.46
N LEU A 148 -10.57 9.28 0.35
CA LEU A 148 -10.21 10.67 0.60
C LEU A 148 -9.98 11.40 -0.71
N ILE A 149 -10.46 12.64 -0.82
CA ILE A 149 -10.21 13.50 -1.96
C ILE A 149 -9.50 14.79 -1.52
N VAL A 150 -8.44 15.15 -2.22
CA VAL A 150 -7.83 16.48 -2.17
C VAL A 150 -8.61 17.35 -3.16
N GLU A 151 -9.46 18.26 -2.67
CA GLU A 151 -10.44 18.98 -3.50
C GLU A 151 -9.79 19.82 -4.61
N GLU A 152 -8.67 20.47 -4.31
CA GLU A 152 -7.96 21.35 -5.26
C GLU A 152 -7.43 20.58 -6.48
N SER A 153 -6.87 19.40 -6.26
CA SER A 153 -6.18 18.61 -7.29
C SER A 153 -7.00 17.41 -7.78
N GLN A 154 -8.12 17.12 -7.15
CA GLN A 154 -8.94 15.92 -7.42
C GLN A 154 -8.12 14.62 -7.28
N MET A 155 -7.11 14.62 -6.41
CA MET A 155 -6.40 13.41 -6.02
C MET A 155 -7.26 12.57 -5.09
N ARG A 156 -7.33 11.27 -5.37
CA ARG A 156 -8.02 10.31 -4.52
C ARG A 156 -7.05 9.35 -3.89
N LEU A 157 -7.26 9.07 -2.62
CA LEU A 157 -6.46 8.18 -1.80
C LEU A 157 -7.39 7.29 -0.98
N LEU A 158 -6.97 6.06 -0.75
CA LEU A 158 -7.60 5.20 0.25
C LEU A 158 -6.87 5.35 1.58
N ALA A 159 -7.62 5.33 2.68
CA ALA A 159 -7.07 5.32 4.02
C ALA A 159 -7.83 4.33 4.90
N ASP A 160 -7.11 3.57 5.72
CA ASP A 160 -7.68 2.62 6.68
C ASP A 160 -7.55 3.20 8.10
N PHE A 161 -8.69 3.40 8.76
CA PHE A 161 -8.78 3.99 10.08
C PHE A 161 -9.31 2.98 11.09
N SER A 162 -8.63 2.81 12.21
CA SER A 162 -9.19 2.02 13.31
C SER A 162 -10.49 2.66 13.83
N ALA A 163 -11.36 1.85 14.42
CA ALA A 163 -12.61 2.34 15.01
C ALA A 163 -12.38 3.47 16.05
N ASN A 164 -11.22 3.43 16.75
CA ASN A 164 -10.85 4.50 17.69
C ASN A 164 -10.55 5.82 16.98
N VAL A 165 -9.83 5.78 15.84
CA VAL A 165 -9.56 6.98 15.04
C VAL A 165 -10.85 7.60 14.54
N VAL A 166 -11.75 6.78 14.00
CA VAL A 166 -13.05 7.24 13.49
C VAL A 166 -13.85 7.92 14.58
N ARG A 167 -13.96 7.30 15.76
CA ARG A 167 -14.73 7.84 16.90
C ARG A 167 -14.11 9.14 17.43
N ASP A 168 -12.79 9.13 17.70
CA ASP A 168 -12.14 10.23 18.39
C ASP A 168 -12.00 11.49 17.53
N LEU A 169 -11.94 11.34 16.21
CA LEU A 169 -11.92 12.43 15.23
C LEU A 169 -13.31 12.74 14.65
N GLY A 170 -14.33 11.98 15.02
CA GLY A 170 -15.69 12.16 14.50
C GLY A 170 -15.76 12.00 12.97
N LEU A 171 -14.97 11.08 12.40
CA LEU A 171 -14.91 10.93 10.95
C LEU A 171 -16.22 10.41 10.38
N HIS A 172 -16.70 11.08 9.35
CA HIS A 172 -17.90 10.73 8.60
C HIS A 172 -17.75 11.22 7.17
N GLU A 173 -18.61 10.78 6.28
CA GLU A 173 -18.67 11.27 4.89
C GLU A 173 -18.92 12.79 4.87
N GLY A 174 -18.11 13.50 4.11
CA GLY A 174 -18.08 14.96 4.05
C GLY A 174 -17.15 15.62 5.07
N ALA A 175 -16.60 14.89 6.05
CA ALA A 175 -15.65 15.47 7.02
C ALA A 175 -14.37 15.95 6.32
N GLN A 176 -13.89 17.12 6.73
CA GLN A 176 -12.60 17.66 6.28
C GLN A 176 -11.54 17.44 7.37
N LEU A 177 -10.36 17.04 6.96
CA LEU A 177 -9.25 16.78 7.86
C LEU A 177 -7.90 16.92 7.15
N LEU A 178 -6.84 16.97 7.96
CA LEU A 178 -5.48 16.81 7.44
C LEU A 178 -5.13 15.34 7.33
N ALA A 179 -4.52 14.96 6.22
CA ALA A 179 -3.97 13.61 6.00
C ALA A 179 -2.51 13.73 5.56
N GLN A 180 -1.64 13.00 6.23
CA GLN A 180 -0.22 12.94 5.90
C GLN A 180 0.10 11.63 5.18
N LEU A 181 0.92 11.75 4.14
CA LEU A 181 1.55 10.63 3.43
C LEU A 181 3.03 10.57 3.87
N PRO A 182 3.40 9.76 4.89
CA PRO A 182 4.77 9.77 5.39
C PRO A 182 5.78 9.50 4.28
N PRO A 183 6.85 10.30 4.12
CA PRO A 183 7.81 10.18 3.01
C PRO A 183 8.47 8.81 2.86
N ASP A 184 8.62 8.07 3.96
CA ASP A 184 9.17 6.73 4.02
C ASP A 184 8.16 5.63 3.65
N SER A 185 6.88 5.97 3.65
CA SER A 185 5.77 5.06 3.31
C SER A 185 5.30 5.18 1.86
N VAL A 186 5.77 6.21 1.14
CA VAL A 186 5.49 6.41 -0.28
C VAL A 186 6.47 5.58 -1.09
N ARG A 187 5.96 4.64 -1.89
CA ARG A 187 6.77 3.82 -2.81
C ARG A 187 6.78 4.42 -4.21
N VAL A 188 7.90 4.32 -4.89
CA VAL A 188 8.04 4.84 -6.25
C VAL A 188 8.30 3.72 -7.24
N PHE A 189 7.50 3.70 -8.26
CA PHE A 189 7.62 2.79 -9.40
C PHE A 189 7.99 3.63 -10.63
N ALA A 190 9.18 3.41 -11.15
CA ALA A 190 9.56 3.97 -12.43
C ALA A 190 8.66 3.34 -13.51
N ASP A 191 8.10 4.16 -14.40
CA ASP A 191 7.50 3.61 -15.60
C ASP A 191 8.61 2.90 -16.37
N THR A 192 8.58 1.57 -16.36
CA THR A 192 9.38 0.80 -17.29
C THR A 192 8.82 1.10 -18.68
N VAL A 193 9.47 2.01 -19.38
CA VAL A 193 9.28 2.12 -20.84
C VAL A 193 9.62 0.75 -21.37
N SER A 194 8.59 -0.02 -21.74
CA SER A 194 8.79 -1.25 -22.50
C SER A 194 9.50 -0.85 -23.79
N VAL A 195 10.81 -0.99 -23.82
CA VAL A 195 11.55 -0.96 -25.07
C VAL A 195 11.13 -2.22 -25.80
N THR A 196 10.10 -2.08 -26.63
CA THR A 196 9.73 -3.09 -27.63
C THR A 196 10.91 -3.14 -28.61
N ALA A 197 11.68 -4.21 -28.51
CA ALA A 197 12.67 -4.57 -29.50
C ALA A 197 12.00 -5.30 -30.66
#